data_84e205e44f84c83800dd49a804ce9cad
#
_entry.id   84e205e44f84c83800dd49a804ce9cad
#
_cell.length_a   1.000
_cell.length_b   1.000
_cell.length_c   1.000
_cell.angle_alpha   90.00
_cell.angle_beta   90.00
_cell.angle_gamma   90.00
#
_symmetry.space_group_name_H-M   'P 1'
#
loop_
_entity.id
_entity.type
_entity.pdbx_description
1 polymer ?
#
loop_
_entity_poly.entity_id
_entity_poly.type
_entity_poly.pdbx_seq_one_letter_code
_entity_poly.pdbx_strand_id
1 'polypeptide(L)'
;MIFRTLTLLLTAAVLNSLSGHSVQAQITLTPTQHCHDFSADAIVSFADPDLEAVVRDALEIGPQESLSCGKAASLETLIVGTSIERVVYGGTLRPSPEKPFESLAGLQNLSNLTRLNLINRLVTDITPVGELSKLKNLNLHTNWFSDISALSRLTDLEQLIISENPISDISPLAGLTKLRQLHVHGLYPYQLQHYLDYNDGRDPDVVFNGITDISPLANLTEMRLLRIHLNAISDISPLANLTRLNHLRIYDNQIEDITALSDLDELTLLW
;
A
#
# COMPACT_ATOMS: atom_id res chain seq x y z
N MET A 1 -2.39 9.95 -37.58
CA MET A 1 -1.49 8.86 -37.90
C MET A 1 -0.15 9.16 -37.24
N ILE A 2 0.07 8.72 -36.01
CA ILE A 2 1.30 8.98 -35.25
C ILE A 2 1.84 7.60 -34.90
N PHE A 3 2.91 7.19 -35.57
CA PHE A 3 3.67 5.98 -35.29
C PHE A 3 4.43 6.18 -33.96
N ARG A 4 4.09 5.42 -32.92
CA ARG A 4 4.95 5.25 -31.74
C ARG A 4 6.05 4.26 -32.11
N THR A 5 7.25 4.75 -32.22
CA THR A 5 8.48 3.95 -32.37
C THR A 5 8.75 3.21 -31.05
N LEU A 6 8.57 1.91 -31.08
CA LEU A 6 8.96 0.97 -30.02
C LEU A 6 10.48 0.81 -30.09
N THR A 7 11.23 1.40 -29.18
CA THR A 7 12.69 1.20 -29.10
C THR A 7 12.94 -0.12 -28.35
N LEU A 8 13.10 -1.22 -29.12
CA LEU A 8 13.63 -2.49 -28.59
C LEU A 8 15.14 -2.33 -28.40
N LEU A 9 15.62 -2.31 -27.17
CA LEU A 9 17.04 -2.53 -26.87
C LEU A 9 17.32 -4.04 -26.95
N LEU A 10 17.72 -4.51 -28.13
CA LEU A 10 18.29 -5.85 -28.32
C LEU A 10 19.78 -5.80 -27.90
N THR A 11 20.12 -6.37 -26.76
CA THR A 11 21.49 -6.75 -26.47
C THR A 11 21.79 -8.07 -27.17
N ALA A 12 22.63 -8.01 -28.20
CA ALA A 12 23.03 -9.18 -28.97
C ALA A 12 23.94 -10.09 -28.12
N ALA A 13 23.44 -11.33 -27.86
CA ALA A 13 24.27 -12.39 -27.32
C ALA A 13 24.97 -13.11 -28.45
N VAL A 14 26.28 -13.36 -28.29
CA VAL A 14 27.17 -14.04 -29.22
C VAL A 14 26.71 -15.47 -29.42
N LEU A 15 26.48 -15.85 -30.69
CA LEU A 15 26.16 -17.19 -31.17
C LEU A 15 27.33 -18.15 -30.97
N ASN A 16 27.14 -19.20 -30.17
CA ASN A 16 27.88 -20.45 -30.33
C ASN A 16 26.90 -21.56 -30.69
N SER A 17 27.00 -22.02 -31.96
CA SER A 17 26.19 -23.08 -32.51
C SER A 17 26.78 -24.44 -32.12
N LEU A 18 26.05 -25.23 -31.34
CA LEU A 18 26.07 -26.71 -31.38
C LEU A 18 24.80 -27.23 -30.67
N SER A 19 23.99 -27.95 -31.44
CA SER A 19 22.69 -28.56 -31.09
C SER A 19 21.45 -27.69 -31.28
N GLY A 20 20.55 -28.14 -32.17
CA GLY A 20 19.37 -27.45 -32.72
C GLY A 20 18.24 -27.08 -31.74
N HIS A 21 18.57 -26.38 -30.63
CA HIS A 21 17.63 -25.67 -29.81
C HIS A 21 17.83 -24.17 -30.08
N SER A 22 16.83 -23.55 -30.72
CA SER A 22 16.79 -22.10 -30.78
C SER A 22 16.76 -21.56 -29.34
N VAL A 23 17.87 -21.02 -28.85
CA VAL A 23 17.89 -20.26 -27.63
C VAL A 23 17.09 -18.98 -27.93
N GLN A 24 15.82 -19.00 -27.61
CA GLN A 24 14.99 -17.80 -27.67
C GLN A 24 15.57 -16.82 -26.64
N ALA A 25 15.97 -15.62 -27.10
CA ALA A 25 16.52 -14.61 -26.18
C ALA A 25 15.46 -14.34 -25.10
N GLN A 26 15.83 -14.54 -23.84
CA GLN A 26 14.94 -14.32 -22.72
C GLN A 26 14.63 -12.81 -22.62
N ILE A 27 13.35 -12.45 -22.62
CA ILE A 27 12.90 -11.06 -22.55
C ILE A 27 13.01 -10.60 -21.10
N THR A 28 13.66 -9.44 -20.88
CA THR A 28 13.63 -8.76 -19.58
C THR A 28 12.69 -7.56 -19.66
N LEU A 29 11.71 -7.52 -18.78
CA LEU A 29 10.75 -6.43 -18.67
C LEU A 29 11.42 -5.19 -18.10
N THR A 30 10.98 -4.00 -18.54
CA THR A 30 11.24 -2.77 -17.78
C THR A 30 10.37 -2.76 -16.51
N PRO A 31 10.74 -1.99 -15.47
CA PRO A 31 9.98 -1.97 -14.22
C PRO A 31 8.50 -1.57 -14.35
N THR A 32 8.15 -0.86 -15.43
CA THR A 32 6.78 -0.40 -15.70
C THR A 32 5.97 -1.35 -16.60
N GLN A 33 6.58 -2.41 -17.12
CA GLN A 33 5.89 -3.41 -17.93
C GLN A 33 5.19 -4.46 -17.06
N HIS A 34 4.18 -5.12 -17.64
CA HIS A 34 3.34 -6.08 -16.92
C HIS A 34 3.57 -7.49 -17.47
N CYS A 35 3.67 -8.44 -16.56
CA CYS A 35 3.86 -9.85 -16.89
C CYS A 35 2.73 -10.42 -17.76
N HIS A 36 1.50 -9.91 -17.67
CA HIS A 36 0.39 -10.42 -18.47
C HIS A 36 0.51 -10.16 -19.97
N ASP A 37 1.42 -9.26 -20.38
CA ASP A 37 1.71 -8.97 -21.78
C ASP A 37 2.79 -9.89 -22.38
N PHE A 38 3.40 -10.75 -21.55
CA PHE A 38 4.57 -11.55 -21.91
C PHE A 38 4.41 -13.02 -21.48
N SER A 39 5.36 -13.86 -21.89
CA SER A 39 5.41 -15.25 -21.48
C SER A 39 5.84 -15.39 -19.99
N ALA A 40 5.48 -16.50 -19.36
CA ALA A 40 5.78 -16.76 -17.94
C ALA A 40 7.30 -16.85 -17.62
N ASP A 41 8.13 -17.05 -18.65
CA ASP A 41 9.60 -17.10 -18.55
C ASP A 41 10.26 -15.72 -18.74
N ALA A 42 9.52 -14.68 -19.14
CA ALA A 42 10.02 -13.32 -19.18
C ALA A 42 10.51 -12.88 -17.80
N ILE A 43 11.61 -12.11 -17.76
CA ILE A 43 12.26 -11.69 -16.52
C ILE A 43 11.62 -10.39 -16.01
N VAL A 44 11.19 -10.40 -14.77
CA VAL A 44 10.71 -9.21 -14.07
C VAL A 44 11.91 -8.38 -13.61
N SER A 45 11.81 -7.06 -13.73
CA SER A 45 12.73 -6.13 -13.10
C SER A 45 11.98 -5.14 -12.21
N PHE A 46 12.67 -4.62 -11.22
CA PHE A 46 12.19 -3.59 -10.30
C PHE A 46 12.99 -2.31 -10.51
N ALA A 47 12.37 -1.16 -10.30
CA ALA A 47 13.08 0.11 -10.36
C ALA A 47 13.97 0.32 -9.12
N ASP A 48 13.56 -0.27 -8.01
CA ASP A 48 14.26 -0.19 -6.73
C ASP A 48 14.95 -1.54 -6.42
N PRO A 49 16.29 -1.56 -6.27
CA PRO A 49 17.04 -2.79 -6.03
C PRO A 49 16.80 -3.38 -4.63
N ASP A 50 16.47 -2.55 -3.63
CA ASP A 50 16.15 -3.05 -2.28
C ASP A 50 14.75 -3.69 -2.26
N LEU A 51 13.79 -3.16 -3.03
CA LEU A 51 12.50 -3.83 -3.25
C LEU A 51 12.69 -5.17 -3.97
N GLU A 52 13.51 -5.23 -5.01
CA GLU A 52 13.81 -6.49 -5.71
C GLU A 52 14.44 -7.51 -4.75
N ALA A 53 15.38 -7.06 -3.92
CA ALA A 53 16.07 -7.94 -2.97
C ALA A 53 15.09 -8.59 -1.96
N VAL A 54 14.13 -7.82 -1.42
CA VAL A 54 13.14 -8.39 -0.48
C VAL A 54 12.14 -9.31 -1.18
N VAL A 55 11.81 -9.06 -2.45
CA VAL A 55 10.97 -9.98 -3.25
C VAL A 55 11.70 -11.28 -3.51
N ARG A 56 13.01 -11.22 -3.84
CA ARG A 56 13.84 -12.41 -4.03
C ARG A 56 13.96 -13.24 -2.76
N ASP A 57 14.18 -12.58 -1.62
CA ASP A 57 14.23 -13.23 -0.31
C ASP A 57 12.91 -13.93 0.02
N ALA A 58 11.77 -13.24 -0.20
CA ALA A 58 10.44 -13.81 0.01
C ALA A 58 10.13 -15.03 -0.91
N LEU A 59 10.78 -15.10 -2.07
CA LEU A 59 10.67 -16.21 -3.01
C LEU A 59 11.76 -17.28 -2.80
N GLU A 60 12.66 -17.09 -1.83
CA GLU A 60 13.81 -17.97 -1.54
C GLU A 60 14.70 -18.20 -2.78
N ILE A 61 14.87 -17.18 -3.62
CA ILE A 61 15.70 -17.23 -4.84
C ILE A 61 16.99 -16.45 -4.70
N GLY A 62 18.09 -17.04 -5.19
CA GLY A 62 19.40 -16.41 -5.14
C GLY A 62 19.55 -15.21 -6.08
N PRO A 63 20.58 -14.35 -5.86
CA PRO A 63 20.79 -13.14 -6.64
C PRO A 63 21.12 -13.39 -8.12
N GLN A 64 21.62 -14.58 -8.46
CA GLN A 64 21.93 -14.99 -9.83
C GLN A 64 20.79 -15.77 -10.51
N GLU A 65 19.75 -16.08 -9.78
CA GLU A 65 18.60 -16.81 -10.30
C GLU A 65 17.63 -15.86 -11.00
N SER A 66 17.07 -16.27 -12.15
CA SER A 66 16.14 -15.45 -12.90
C SER A 66 14.82 -15.29 -12.16
N LEU A 67 14.40 -14.06 -11.90
CA LEU A 67 13.06 -13.75 -11.39
C LEU A 67 12.09 -13.64 -12.56
N SER A 68 11.53 -14.79 -12.97
CA SER A 68 10.57 -14.82 -14.07
C SER A 68 9.17 -14.37 -13.63
N CYS A 69 8.33 -14.00 -14.60
CA CYS A 69 6.92 -13.68 -14.40
C CYS A 69 6.16 -14.81 -13.68
N GLY A 70 6.45 -16.07 -14.01
CA GLY A 70 5.86 -17.22 -13.34
C GLY A 70 6.26 -17.32 -11.86
N LYS A 71 7.53 -17.02 -11.52
CA LYS A 71 7.99 -16.95 -10.13
C LYS A 71 7.39 -15.78 -9.39
N ALA A 72 7.41 -14.59 -9.99
CA ALA A 72 6.79 -13.39 -9.41
C ALA A 72 5.32 -13.64 -9.06
N ALA A 73 4.57 -14.26 -9.97
CA ALA A 73 3.18 -14.62 -9.76
C ALA A 73 2.96 -15.72 -8.69
N SER A 74 3.98 -16.46 -8.24
CA SER A 74 3.82 -17.45 -7.18
C SER A 74 3.79 -16.84 -5.77
N LEU A 75 4.18 -15.56 -5.62
CA LEU A 75 4.20 -14.89 -4.32
C LEU A 75 2.79 -14.45 -3.92
N GLU A 76 2.30 -14.95 -2.78
CA GLU A 76 0.99 -14.61 -2.22
C GLU A 76 1.07 -13.63 -1.05
N THR A 77 2.25 -13.53 -0.41
CA THR A 77 2.47 -12.68 0.76
C THR A 77 3.82 -12.01 0.69
N LEU A 78 3.85 -10.68 0.81
CA LEU A 78 5.08 -9.91 0.94
C LEU A 78 4.99 -9.05 2.20
N ILE A 79 5.89 -9.30 3.17
CA ILE A 79 5.96 -8.56 4.44
C ILE A 79 7.35 -7.97 4.58
N VAL A 80 7.42 -6.66 4.54
CA VAL A 80 8.65 -5.87 4.65
C VAL A 80 8.51 -4.89 5.81
N GLY A 81 9.40 -4.98 6.77
CA GLY A 81 9.34 -4.20 8.01
C GLY A 81 8.80 -5.02 9.19
N THR A 82 9.23 -4.63 10.37
CA THR A 82 8.77 -5.27 11.60
C THR A 82 7.35 -4.83 11.94
N SER A 83 6.54 -5.77 12.41
CA SER A 83 5.17 -5.52 12.87
C SER A 83 5.09 -4.34 13.83
N ILE A 84 3.96 -3.63 13.80
CA ILE A 84 3.55 -2.51 14.66
C ILE A 84 3.71 -2.83 16.17
N GLU A 85 3.88 -4.08 16.56
CA GLU A 85 3.99 -4.53 17.95
C GLU A 85 5.18 -3.95 18.74
N ARG A 86 6.14 -3.27 18.09
CA ARG A 86 7.23 -2.57 18.77
C ARG A 86 7.11 -1.05 18.79
N VAL A 87 6.02 -0.48 18.31
CA VAL A 87 5.67 0.91 18.60
C VAL A 87 5.09 0.94 20.02
N VAL A 88 5.98 0.91 21.01
CA VAL A 88 5.63 1.07 22.43
C VAL A 88 5.05 2.47 22.58
N TYR A 89 3.76 2.55 22.90
CA TYR A 89 3.13 3.77 23.38
C TYR A 89 3.98 4.34 24.54
N GLY A 90 4.64 5.48 24.30
CA GLY A 90 5.33 6.24 25.34
C GLY A 90 6.87 6.13 25.38
N GLY A 91 7.53 5.49 24.46
CA GLY A 91 9.00 5.37 24.43
C GLY A 91 9.62 5.86 23.11
N THR A 92 10.52 6.77 23.23
CA THR A 92 11.29 7.56 22.29
C THR A 92 12.17 6.80 21.29
N LEU A 93 11.74 5.83 20.54
CA LEU A 93 12.54 5.30 19.43
C LEU A 93 11.62 4.64 18.41
N ARG A 94 11.22 5.39 17.37
CA ARG A 94 11.00 4.73 16.08
C ARG A 94 12.36 4.31 15.56
N PRO A 95 12.55 3.07 15.12
CA PRO A 95 13.73 2.75 14.37
C PRO A 95 13.78 3.71 13.18
N SER A 96 14.98 4.21 12.89
CA SER A 96 15.29 4.83 11.59
C SER A 96 14.59 4.04 10.49
N PRO A 97 13.97 4.68 9.49
CA PRO A 97 13.36 3.94 8.41
C PRO A 97 14.36 2.92 7.92
N GLU A 98 13.98 1.64 7.99
CA GLU A 98 14.76 0.63 7.29
C GLU A 98 14.71 1.09 5.84
N LYS A 99 15.84 1.06 5.13
CA LYS A 99 16.04 1.58 3.79
C LYS A 99 14.77 1.98 3.02
N PRO A 100 14.60 3.27 2.66
CA PRO A 100 13.44 3.73 1.91
C PRO A 100 13.36 3.00 0.56
N PHE A 101 12.17 2.80 0.05
CA PHE A 101 11.98 2.40 -1.34
C PHE A 101 11.77 3.64 -2.20
N GLU A 102 12.68 3.87 -3.15
CA GLU A 102 12.59 5.00 -4.08
C GLU A 102 11.42 4.83 -5.08
N SER A 103 11.05 3.58 -5.37
CA SER A 103 9.98 3.26 -6.30
C SER A 103 9.38 1.88 -6.03
N LEU A 104 8.05 1.76 -6.20
CA LEU A 104 7.36 0.47 -6.19
C LEU A 104 7.19 -0.14 -7.59
N ALA A 105 7.74 0.47 -8.64
CA ALA A 105 7.62 -0.06 -10.01
C ALA A 105 8.29 -1.43 -10.12
N GLY A 106 7.56 -2.40 -10.65
CA GLY A 106 7.87 -3.83 -10.66
C GLY A 106 6.92 -4.64 -9.78
N LEU A 107 6.39 -4.02 -8.70
CA LEU A 107 5.49 -4.68 -7.74
C LEU A 107 4.20 -5.18 -8.37
N GLN A 108 3.69 -4.47 -9.41
CA GLN A 108 2.48 -4.86 -10.15
C GLN A 108 2.56 -6.27 -10.77
N ASN A 109 3.76 -6.83 -10.88
CA ASN A 109 3.99 -8.17 -11.42
C ASN A 109 3.77 -9.30 -10.40
N LEU A 110 3.60 -8.96 -9.12
CA LEU A 110 3.27 -9.90 -8.06
C LEU A 110 1.74 -10.16 -8.02
N SER A 111 1.18 -10.56 -9.14
CA SER A 111 -0.27 -10.56 -9.43
C SER A 111 -1.13 -11.48 -8.55
N ASN A 112 -0.52 -12.37 -7.76
CA ASN A 112 -1.22 -13.25 -6.81
C ASN A 112 -1.09 -12.81 -5.36
N LEU A 113 -0.50 -11.62 -5.11
CA LEU A 113 -0.45 -11.11 -3.74
C LEU A 113 -1.85 -10.94 -3.14
N THR A 114 -2.06 -11.57 -2.02
CA THR A 114 -3.24 -11.42 -1.16
C THR A 114 -2.95 -10.59 0.08
N ARG A 115 -1.66 -10.51 0.48
CA ARG A 115 -1.18 -9.71 1.62
C ARG A 115 0.08 -8.97 1.27
N LEU A 116 0.04 -7.64 1.47
CA LEU A 116 1.18 -6.75 1.31
C LEU A 116 1.37 -5.90 2.56
N ASN A 117 2.59 -5.86 3.08
CA ASN A 117 2.99 -5.01 4.19
C ASN A 117 4.30 -4.30 3.83
N LEU A 118 4.24 -2.97 3.71
CA LEU A 118 5.39 -2.08 3.47
C LEU A 118 5.37 -0.94 4.49
N ILE A 119 5.58 -1.28 5.76
CA ILE A 119 5.57 -0.30 6.85
C ILE A 119 6.87 0.51 6.85
N ASN A 120 6.76 1.85 7.03
CA ASN A 120 7.90 2.75 7.26
C ASN A 120 8.99 2.64 6.18
N ARG A 121 8.59 2.75 4.91
CA ARG A 121 9.50 2.67 3.73
C ARG A 121 9.61 3.98 2.96
N LEU A 122 9.05 5.07 3.50
CA LEU A 122 9.01 6.41 2.89
C LEU A 122 8.40 6.43 1.48
N VAL A 123 7.50 5.47 1.20
CA VAL A 123 6.81 5.38 -0.09
C VAL A 123 5.97 6.63 -0.34
N THR A 124 6.11 7.20 -1.52
CA THR A 124 5.36 8.39 -1.96
C THR A 124 4.37 8.10 -3.08
N ASP A 125 4.60 7.07 -3.88
CA ASP A 125 3.73 6.64 -4.98
C ASP A 125 3.30 5.18 -4.81
N ILE A 126 2.00 4.96 -4.67
CA ILE A 126 1.38 3.64 -4.51
C ILE A 126 0.66 3.16 -5.77
N THR A 127 0.84 3.84 -6.91
CA THR A 127 0.22 3.47 -8.18
C THR A 127 0.42 1.99 -8.53
N PRO A 128 1.62 1.39 -8.38
CA PRO A 128 1.83 -0.03 -8.68
C PRO A 128 1.02 -0.99 -7.78
N VAL A 129 0.66 -0.56 -6.56
CA VAL A 129 -0.18 -1.35 -5.64
C VAL A 129 -1.60 -1.53 -6.18
N GLY A 130 -2.13 -0.51 -6.88
CA GLY A 130 -3.47 -0.55 -7.46
C GLY A 130 -3.70 -1.63 -8.52
N GLU A 131 -2.64 -2.25 -9.02
CA GLU A 131 -2.72 -3.35 -9.99
C GLU A 131 -2.82 -4.74 -9.31
N LEU A 132 -2.67 -4.81 -7.99
CA LEU A 132 -2.70 -6.05 -7.21
C LEU A 132 -4.13 -6.43 -6.81
N SER A 133 -4.97 -6.72 -7.78
CA SER A 133 -6.43 -6.89 -7.62
C SER A 133 -6.86 -8.02 -6.66
N LYS A 134 -5.95 -8.94 -6.28
CA LYS A 134 -6.23 -10.03 -5.33
C LYS A 134 -5.92 -9.67 -3.88
N LEU A 135 -5.46 -8.45 -3.62
CA LEU A 135 -5.14 -8.02 -2.26
C LEU A 135 -6.39 -8.03 -1.36
N LYS A 136 -6.23 -8.69 -0.21
CA LYS A 136 -7.19 -8.71 0.90
C LYS A 136 -6.68 -7.92 2.10
N ASN A 137 -5.39 -7.96 2.34
CA ASN A 137 -4.75 -7.28 3.47
C ASN A 137 -3.64 -6.37 2.95
N LEU A 138 -3.81 -5.07 3.15
CA LEU A 138 -2.83 -4.05 2.76
C LEU A 138 -2.44 -3.22 3.97
N ASN A 139 -1.13 -3.17 4.25
CA ASN A 139 -0.59 -2.33 5.30
C ASN A 139 0.56 -1.46 4.74
N LEU A 140 0.29 -0.18 4.66
CA LEU A 140 1.22 0.87 4.22
C LEU A 140 1.37 1.95 5.31
N HIS A 141 1.27 1.55 6.58
CA HIS A 141 1.40 2.44 7.73
C HIS A 141 2.73 3.19 7.73
N THR A 142 2.72 4.48 8.12
CA THR A 142 3.94 5.26 8.26
C THR A 142 4.71 5.40 6.94
N ASN A 143 4.08 5.94 5.91
CA ASN A 143 4.70 6.30 4.64
C ASN A 143 4.42 7.78 4.28
N TRP A 144 4.64 8.19 3.03
CA TRP A 144 4.57 9.60 2.60
C TRP A 144 3.68 9.85 1.38
N PHE A 145 2.74 8.96 1.11
CA PHE A 145 1.77 9.17 0.03
C PHE A 145 0.53 9.90 0.54
N SER A 146 0.00 10.80 -0.26
CA SER A 146 -1.30 11.48 -0.04
C SER A 146 -2.37 11.01 -1.02
N ASP A 147 -1.97 10.65 -2.25
CA ASP A 147 -2.89 10.14 -3.27
C ASP A 147 -3.11 8.64 -3.09
N ILE A 148 -4.37 8.28 -2.82
CA ILE A 148 -4.83 6.89 -2.66
C ILE A 148 -5.78 6.45 -3.77
N SER A 149 -5.85 7.17 -4.89
CA SER A 149 -6.73 6.87 -6.03
C SER A 149 -6.55 5.45 -6.57
N ALA A 150 -5.31 4.95 -6.54
CA ALA A 150 -4.97 3.59 -6.95
C ALA A 150 -5.73 2.51 -6.16
N LEU A 151 -6.08 2.77 -4.89
CA LEU A 151 -6.77 1.80 -4.02
C LEU A 151 -8.21 1.53 -4.45
N SER A 152 -8.83 2.43 -5.22
CA SER A 152 -10.23 2.28 -5.68
C SER A 152 -10.49 1.00 -6.49
N ARG A 153 -9.42 0.41 -7.04
CA ARG A 153 -9.49 -0.84 -7.84
C ARG A 153 -9.45 -2.11 -6.99
N LEU A 154 -9.05 -2.01 -5.71
CA LEU A 154 -8.79 -3.15 -4.83
C LEU A 154 -10.07 -3.59 -4.09
N THR A 155 -11.11 -3.94 -4.83
CA THR A 155 -12.45 -4.23 -4.29
C THR A 155 -12.53 -5.52 -3.44
N ASP A 156 -11.47 -6.31 -3.40
CA ASP A 156 -11.35 -7.50 -2.55
C ASP A 156 -10.71 -7.21 -1.18
N LEU A 157 -10.32 -5.94 -0.90
CA LEU A 157 -9.74 -5.57 0.38
C LEU A 157 -10.71 -5.80 1.54
N GLU A 158 -10.22 -6.53 2.55
CA GLU A 158 -10.87 -6.77 3.83
C GLU A 158 -10.21 -5.99 4.96
N GLN A 159 -8.90 -5.74 4.86
CA GLN A 159 -8.12 -4.95 5.82
C GLN A 159 -7.25 -3.93 5.10
N LEU A 160 -7.36 -2.67 5.53
CA LEU A 160 -6.56 -1.56 5.03
C LEU A 160 -5.99 -0.75 6.21
N ILE A 161 -4.66 -0.63 6.25
CA ILE A 161 -3.93 0.17 7.24
C ILE A 161 -3.05 1.15 6.47
N ILE A 162 -3.46 2.42 6.47
CA ILE A 162 -2.79 3.53 5.78
C ILE A 162 -2.58 4.73 6.71
N SER A 163 -2.61 4.49 8.01
CA SER A 163 -2.39 5.52 9.03
C SER A 163 -1.00 6.13 8.96
N GLU A 164 -0.87 7.34 9.51
CA GLU A 164 0.38 8.09 9.55
C GLU A 164 0.96 8.35 8.15
N ASN A 165 0.07 8.69 7.23
CA ASN A 165 0.35 9.22 5.91
C ASN A 165 -0.37 10.57 5.75
N PRO A 166 0.08 11.49 4.89
CA PRO A 166 -0.55 12.81 4.70
C PRO A 166 -1.81 12.72 3.82
N ILE A 167 -2.78 11.89 4.24
CA ILE A 167 -4.03 11.65 3.50
C ILE A 167 -5.10 12.61 3.99
N SER A 168 -5.77 13.30 3.07
CA SER A 168 -6.92 14.16 3.35
C SER A 168 -8.19 13.74 2.60
N ASP A 169 -8.04 13.07 1.45
CA ASP A 169 -9.16 12.57 0.64
C ASP A 169 -9.24 11.05 0.69
N ILE A 170 -10.35 10.52 1.22
CA ILE A 170 -10.64 9.09 1.27
C ILE A 170 -11.76 8.67 0.32
N SER A 171 -12.15 9.53 -0.61
CA SER A 171 -13.16 9.23 -1.63
C SER A 171 -12.87 7.94 -2.44
N PRO A 172 -11.59 7.57 -2.72
CA PRO A 172 -11.28 6.32 -3.40
C PRO A 172 -11.71 5.05 -2.65
N LEU A 173 -12.01 5.15 -1.34
CA LEU A 173 -12.41 4.00 -0.53
C LEU A 173 -13.90 3.63 -0.66
N ALA A 174 -14.73 4.52 -1.23
CA ALA A 174 -16.20 4.37 -1.25
C ALA A 174 -16.70 3.04 -1.88
N GLY A 175 -15.93 2.45 -2.81
CA GLY A 175 -16.25 1.19 -3.48
C GLY A 175 -15.76 -0.08 -2.77
N LEU A 176 -15.00 0.03 -1.67
CA LEU A 176 -14.36 -1.10 -1.00
C LEU A 176 -15.30 -1.77 0.01
N THR A 177 -16.45 -2.23 -0.46
CA THR A 177 -17.57 -2.71 0.39
C THR A 177 -17.28 -3.98 1.19
N LYS A 178 -16.16 -4.68 0.90
CA LYS A 178 -15.71 -5.85 1.68
C LYS A 178 -14.84 -5.46 2.88
N LEU A 179 -14.54 -4.16 3.06
CA LEU A 179 -13.66 -3.68 4.11
C LEU A 179 -14.29 -3.92 5.49
N ARG A 180 -13.53 -4.63 6.34
CA ARG A 180 -13.88 -4.94 7.73
C ARG A 180 -13.03 -4.21 8.73
N GLN A 181 -11.82 -3.81 8.32
CA GLN A 181 -10.90 -3.08 9.15
C GLN A 181 -10.25 -1.95 8.38
N LEU A 182 -10.39 -0.73 8.90
CA LEU A 182 -9.75 0.47 8.34
C LEU A 182 -9.02 1.23 9.43
N HIS A 183 -7.74 1.52 9.20
CA HIS A 183 -6.94 2.45 9.99
C HIS A 183 -6.46 3.56 9.06
N VAL A 184 -6.92 4.77 9.30
CA VAL A 184 -6.51 5.98 8.56
C VAL A 184 -6.42 7.18 9.52
N HIS A 185 -5.85 6.94 10.69
CA HIS A 185 -5.60 8.00 11.67
C HIS A 185 -4.36 8.83 11.33
N GLY A 186 -4.36 10.08 11.79
CA GLY A 186 -3.25 11.00 11.61
C GLY A 186 -2.04 10.72 12.50
N LEU A 187 -1.12 11.69 12.56
CA LEU A 187 0.09 11.66 13.39
C LEU A 187 -0.15 12.41 14.71
N TYR A 188 0.41 11.90 15.79
CA TYR A 188 0.50 12.68 17.02
C TYR A 188 1.46 13.87 16.87
N PRO A 189 1.16 15.03 17.44
CA PRO A 189 1.99 16.23 17.32
C PRO A 189 3.46 16.03 17.72
N TYR A 190 3.75 15.18 18.72
CA TYR A 190 5.13 14.88 19.14
C TYR A 190 5.87 13.99 18.11
N GLN A 191 5.18 13.31 17.26
CA GLN A 191 5.75 12.51 16.18
C GLN A 191 6.07 13.37 14.96
N LEU A 192 5.33 14.47 14.76
CA LEU A 192 5.49 15.37 13.61
C LEU A 192 6.92 15.94 13.56
N GLN A 193 7.48 16.39 14.70
CA GLN A 193 8.85 16.91 14.72
C GLN A 193 9.86 15.86 14.28
N HIS A 194 9.71 14.64 14.75
CA HIS A 194 10.60 13.55 14.35
C HIS A 194 10.47 13.22 12.85
N TYR A 195 9.26 13.32 12.30
CA TYR A 195 9.03 13.22 10.85
C TYR A 195 9.70 14.35 10.08
N LEU A 196 9.64 15.59 10.57
CA LEU A 196 10.27 16.75 9.95
C LEU A 196 11.80 16.65 9.99
N ASP A 197 12.38 16.12 11.06
CA ASP A 197 13.83 15.94 11.22
C ASP A 197 14.40 14.89 10.25
N TYR A 198 13.60 13.90 9.85
CA TYR A 198 13.96 12.92 8.81
C TYR A 198 13.64 13.39 7.39
N ASN A 199 13.03 14.57 7.26
CA ASN A 199 12.43 15.04 6.03
C ASN A 199 13.42 15.82 5.16
N ASP A 200 14.50 15.19 4.74
CA ASP A 200 15.59 15.73 3.93
C ASP A 200 15.08 16.52 2.69
N GLY A 201 14.48 17.70 2.94
CA GLY A 201 13.96 18.62 1.93
C GLY A 201 12.52 18.39 1.45
N ARG A 202 11.73 17.58 2.13
CA ARG A 202 10.28 17.41 1.81
C ARG A 202 9.47 18.53 2.45
N ASP A 203 8.32 18.83 1.84
CA ASP A 203 7.46 19.96 2.17
C ASP A 203 7.12 20.00 3.68
N PRO A 204 7.57 21.04 4.42
CA PRO A 204 7.25 21.19 5.84
C PRO A 204 5.76 21.49 6.09
N ASP A 205 5.00 21.87 5.06
CA ASP A 205 3.58 22.22 5.15
C ASP A 205 2.66 21.01 4.97
N VAL A 206 3.22 19.79 4.89
CA VAL A 206 2.42 18.56 4.82
C VAL A 206 1.58 18.37 6.09
N VAL A 207 0.27 18.45 5.93
CA VAL A 207 -0.70 18.28 7.02
C VAL A 207 -1.11 16.81 7.11
N PHE A 208 -0.80 16.17 8.25
CA PHE A 208 -1.13 14.76 8.51
C PHE A 208 -2.53 14.54 9.13
N ASN A 209 -3.28 15.60 9.41
CA ASN A 209 -4.58 15.54 10.11
C ASN A 209 -5.63 16.20 9.23
N GLY A 210 -5.78 15.70 8.01
CA GLY A 210 -6.52 16.41 6.98
C GLY A 210 -7.90 15.87 6.65
N ILE A 211 -8.29 14.68 7.13
CA ILE A 211 -9.60 14.10 6.80
C ILE A 211 -10.67 14.86 7.53
N THR A 212 -11.58 15.47 6.76
CA THR A 212 -12.78 16.17 7.24
C THR A 212 -14.05 15.44 6.81
N ASP A 213 -14.06 14.86 5.61
CA ASP A 213 -15.21 14.17 5.03
C ASP A 213 -15.02 12.66 5.08
N ILE A 214 -15.93 11.98 5.81
CA ILE A 214 -16.00 10.52 5.90
C ILE A 214 -17.25 9.95 5.22
N SER A 215 -17.94 10.73 4.40
CA SER A 215 -19.08 10.25 3.59
C SER A 215 -18.74 9.03 2.71
N PRO A 216 -17.50 8.84 2.22
CA PRO A 216 -17.12 7.63 1.49
C PRO A 216 -17.28 6.33 2.30
N LEU A 217 -17.33 6.41 3.63
CA LEU A 217 -17.47 5.23 4.51
C LEU A 217 -18.91 4.75 4.66
N ALA A 218 -19.92 5.56 4.29
CA ALA A 218 -21.35 5.31 4.60
C ALA A 218 -21.89 3.96 4.10
N ASN A 219 -21.29 3.41 3.02
CA ASN A 219 -21.72 2.13 2.44
C ASN A 219 -20.83 0.94 2.79
N LEU A 220 -19.81 1.13 3.65
CA LEU A 220 -18.89 0.07 4.05
C LEU A 220 -19.47 -0.76 5.21
N THR A 221 -20.65 -1.33 5.01
CA THR A 221 -21.46 -1.97 6.06
C THR A 221 -20.87 -3.25 6.66
N GLU A 222 -19.81 -3.80 6.05
CA GLU A 222 -19.06 -4.91 6.63
C GLU A 222 -18.00 -4.44 7.69
N MET A 223 -17.86 -3.12 7.89
CA MET A 223 -16.89 -2.54 8.82
C MET A 223 -17.09 -3.02 10.25
N ARG A 224 -16.02 -3.51 10.87
CA ARG A 224 -15.99 -3.99 12.26
C ARG A 224 -15.05 -3.18 13.13
N LEU A 225 -13.93 -2.74 12.57
CA LEU A 225 -12.94 -1.95 13.27
C LEU A 225 -12.59 -0.71 12.45
N LEU A 226 -12.80 0.47 13.03
CA LEU A 226 -12.50 1.75 12.41
C LEU A 226 -11.62 2.61 13.34
N ARG A 227 -10.47 3.08 12.83
CA ARG A 227 -9.57 4.02 13.52
C ARG A 227 -9.36 5.23 12.64
N ILE A 228 -10.02 6.33 13.00
CA ILE A 228 -9.99 7.62 12.31
C ILE A 228 -9.69 8.79 13.27
N HIS A 229 -9.07 8.49 14.41
CA HIS A 229 -8.62 9.50 15.36
C HIS A 229 -7.51 10.39 14.80
N LEU A 230 -7.23 11.53 15.46
CA LEU A 230 -6.22 12.48 14.99
C LEU A 230 -6.48 12.97 13.56
N ASN A 231 -7.71 13.40 13.28
CA ASN A 231 -8.14 14.03 12.03
C ASN A 231 -8.92 15.32 12.33
N ALA A 232 -9.63 15.88 11.37
CA ALA A 232 -10.44 17.09 11.51
C ALA A 232 -11.93 16.84 11.24
N ILE A 233 -12.43 15.66 11.63
CA ILE A 233 -13.79 15.21 11.36
C ILE A 233 -14.74 15.89 12.35
N SER A 234 -15.83 16.48 11.87
CA SER A 234 -16.90 17.06 12.68
C SER A 234 -18.23 16.32 12.52
N ASP A 235 -18.51 15.78 11.33
CA ASP A 235 -19.73 15.04 11.04
C ASP A 235 -19.44 13.52 10.96
N ILE A 236 -20.09 12.75 11.85
CA ILE A 236 -20.01 11.30 11.86
C ILE A 236 -21.34 10.63 11.45
N SER A 237 -22.29 11.39 10.89
CA SER A 237 -23.54 10.83 10.35
C SER A 237 -23.33 9.69 9.34
N PRO A 238 -22.23 9.66 8.53
CA PRO A 238 -21.95 8.53 7.64
C PRO A 238 -21.75 7.19 8.36
N LEU A 239 -21.46 7.19 9.66
CA LEU A 239 -21.27 5.95 10.43
C LEU A 239 -22.57 5.27 10.86
N ALA A 240 -23.72 5.96 10.78
CA ALA A 240 -25.00 5.48 11.31
C ALA A 240 -25.45 4.10 10.78
N ASN A 241 -25.05 3.75 9.55
CA ASN A 241 -25.40 2.46 8.93
C ASN A 241 -24.37 1.35 9.15
N LEU A 242 -23.27 1.62 9.84
CA LEU A 242 -22.19 0.65 10.07
C LEU A 242 -22.52 -0.25 11.29
N THR A 243 -23.65 -0.91 11.26
CA THR A 243 -24.23 -1.66 12.41
C THR A 243 -23.37 -2.83 12.89
N ARG A 244 -22.40 -3.28 12.09
CA ARG A 244 -21.41 -4.30 12.48
C ARG A 244 -20.16 -3.74 13.14
N LEU A 245 -20.10 -2.41 13.33
CA LEU A 245 -18.94 -1.76 13.94
C LEU A 245 -18.86 -2.09 15.42
N ASN A 246 -17.80 -2.76 15.83
CA ASN A 246 -17.57 -3.17 17.22
C ASN A 246 -16.42 -2.43 17.90
N HIS A 247 -15.50 -1.86 17.12
CA HIS A 247 -14.38 -1.07 17.65
C HIS A 247 -14.27 0.24 16.88
N LEU A 248 -14.45 1.37 17.56
CA LEU A 248 -14.35 2.71 16.98
C LEU A 248 -13.35 3.56 17.79
N ARG A 249 -12.36 4.15 17.10
CA ARG A 249 -11.48 5.19 17.66
C ARG A 249 -11.61 6.46 16.85
N ILE A 250 -12.19 7.50 17.49
CA ILE A 250 -12.50 8.80 16.87
C ILE A 250 -12.00 10.00 17.70
N TYR A 251 -11.24 9.77 18.77
CA TYR A 251 -10.70 10.86 19.60
C TYR A 251 -9.79 11.80 18.81
N ASP A 252 -9.52 13.00 19.35
CA ASP A 252 -8.74 14.03 18.68
C ASP A 252 -9.29 14.37 17.28
N ASN A 253 -10.61 14.64 17.22
CA ASN A 253 -11.36 15.17 16.09
C ASN A 253 -12.17 16.41 16.56
N GLN A 254 -13.09 16.91 15.74
CA GLN A 254 -13.93 18.08 16.00
C GLN A 254 -15.41 17.70 16.18
N ILE A 255 -15.69 16.49 16.70
CA ILE A 255 -17.02 15.91 16.81
C ILE A 255 -17.75 16.50 18.01
N GLU A 256 -18.92 17.09 17.78
CA GLU A 256 -19.81 17.63 18.83
C GLU A 256 -21.07 16.78 19.01
N ASP A 257 -21.49 16.02 17.99
CA ASP A 257 -22.69 15.19 17.99
C ASP A 257 -22.34 13.72 17.72
N ILE A 258 -22.74 12.83 18.64
CA ILE A 258 -22.52 11.38 18.53
C ILE A 258 -23.83 10.60 18.34
N THR A 259 -24.94 11.26 18.01
CA THR A 259 -26.26 10.60 17.82
C THR A 259 -26.23 9.53 16.73
N ALA A 260 -25.35 9.67 15.74
CA ALA A 260 -25.13 8.65 14.69
C ALA A 260 -24.68 7.28 15.25
N LEU A 261 -24.21 7.22 16.49
CA LEU A 261 -23.75 5.97 17.11
C LEU A 261 -24.86 5.25 17.90
N SER A 262 -26.06 5.84 18.02
CA SER A 262 -27.14 5.33 18.89
C SER A 262 -27.63 3.93 18.54
N ASP A 263 -27.60 3.57 17.25
CA ASP A 263 -28.11 2.29 16.73
C ASP A 263 -26.97 1.28 16.42
N LEU A 264 -25.74 1.58 16.85
CA LEU A 264 -24.59 0.67 16.67
C LEU A 264 -24.49 -0.31 17.84
N ASP A 265 -25.45 -1.24 17.93
CA ASP A 265 -25.59 -2.18 19.06
C ASP A 265 -24.38 -3.12 19.26
N GLU A 266 -23.59 -3.36 18.22
CA GLU A 266 -22.37 -4.19 18.31
C GLU A 266 -21.16 -3.41 18.83
N LEU A 267 -21.27 -2.10 19.09
CA LEU A 267 -20.14 -1.27 19.49
C LEU A 267 -19.73 -1.57 20.95
N THR A 268 -18.59 -2.24 21.11
CA THR A 268 -18.05 -2.64 22.43
C THR A 268 -16.88 -1.79 22.89
N LEU A 269 -16.20 -1.12 21.96
CA LEU A 269 -15.06 -0.25 22.25
C LEU A 269 -15.23 1.08 21.53
N LEU A 270 -15.36 2.15 22.30
CA LEU A 270 -15.40 3.55 21.82
C LEU A 270 -14.33 4.36 22.55
N TRP A 271 -13.49 5.09 21.79
CA TRP A 271 -12.45 5.98 22.31
C TRP A 271 -12.51 7.33 21.62
#